data_5f3832b303597955b51088dbc0df4dc3
#
_entry.id   5f3832b303597955b51088dbc0df4dc3
#
_cell.length_a   1.000
_cell.length_b   1.000
_cell.length_c   1.000
_cell.angle_alpha   90.00
_cell.angle_beta   90.00
_cell.angle_gamma   90.00
#
_symmetry.space_group_name_H-M   'P 1'
#
loop_
_entity.id
_entity.type
_entity.pdbx_description
1 polymer ?
#
loop_
_entity_poly.entity_id
_entity_poly.type
_entity_poly.pdbx_seq_one_letter_code
_entity_poly.pdbx_strand_id
1 'polypeptide(L)'
;GDVYKRQTVKKARVAVCGLGGLGSNIAVMLARTGVGYLKLIDFDIVEPSNLNRQSYYVEHLGMFKTDALKEQIKRINPFIEVCCETDKITDENCAQLLSDCDIICEAFDNPETKAMLTERTLSDFPDKKLVCGSGMAGFESSNKIVTKKIMKKLYICGDGESEARPGNGLMAPRVSVCAGHQANMILRLIMENEEP
;
A
#
# COMPACT_ATOMS: atom_id res chain seq x y z
N GLY A 1 24.24 13.68 -3.26
CA GLY A 1 23.77 12.49 -2.69
C GLY A 1 22.45 12.58 -1.93
N ASP A 2 22.49 12.82 -0.63
CA ASP A 2 21.27 12.72 0.21
C ASP A 2 20.23 13.81 -0.06
N VAL A 3 20.67 15.02 -0.42
CA VAL A 3 19.74 16.12 -0.77
C VAL A 3 18.96 15.78 -2.04
N TYR A 4 19.64 15.24 -3.06
CA TYR A 4 19.01 14.82 -4.30
C TYR A 4 17.98 13.70 -4.06
N LYS A 5 18.35 12.69 -3.28
CA LYS A 5 17.46 11.59 -2.91
C LYS A 5 16.21 12.08 -2.19
N ARG A 6 16.37 12.96 -1.22
CA ARG A 6 15.25 13.55 -0.49
C ARG A 6 14.31 14.35 -1.41
N GLN A 7 14.86 15.11 -2.34
CA GLN A 7 14.06 15.87 -3.30
C GLN A 7 13.30 14.95 -4.25
N THR A 8 13.93 13.87 -4.71
CA THR A 8 13.28 12.87 -5.58
C THR A 8 12.10 12.20 -4.86
N VAL A 9 12.31 11.76 -3.62
CA VAL A 9 11.25 11.14 -2.81
C VAL A 9 10.12 12.14 -2.53
N LYS A 10 10.45 13.39 -2.23
CA LYS A 10 9.46 14.46 -1.97
C LYS A 10 8.56 14.75 -3.18
N LYS A 11 9.04 14.55 -4.39
CA LYS A 11 8.26 14.75 -5.62
C LYS A 11 7.38 13.57 -5.98
N ALA A 12 7.59 12.41 -5.37
CA ALA A 12 6.87 11.19 -5.70
C ALA A 12 5.39 11.29 -5.30
N ARG A 13 4.54 10.70 -6.11
CA ARG A 13 3.09 10.65 -5.93
C ARG A 13 2.65 9.18 -5.94
N VAL A 14 2.23 8.69 -4.79
CA VAL A 14 1.89 7.27 -4.59
C VAL A 14 0.44 7.13 -4.16
N ALA A 15 -0.31 6.25 -4.83
CA ALA A 15 -1.64 5.84 -4.40
C ALA A 15 -1.53 4.53 -3.59
N VAL A 16 -2.12 4.51 -2.41
CA VAL A 16 -2.24 3.30 -1.59
C VAL A 16 -3.70 2.87 -1.63
N CYS A 17 -3.96 1.78 -2.33
CA CYS A 17 -5.29 1.24 -2.59
C CYS A 17 -5.58 0.10 -1.62
N GLY A 18 -6.46 0.36 -0.66
CA GLY A 18 -6.71 -0.49 0.49
C GLY A 18 -5.83 -0.10 1.68
N LEU A 19 -6.47 0.16 2.81
CA LEU A 19 -5.80 0.64 4.03
C LEU A 19 -5.99 -0.33 5.21
N GLY A 20 -5.90 -1.61 4.89
CA GLY A 20 -5.92 -2.70 5.86
C GLY A 20 -4.53 -3.02 6.41
N GLY A 21 -4.24 -4.31 6.61
CA GLY A 21 -2.97 -4.77 7.18
C GLY A 21 -1.74 -4.33 6.38
N LEU A 22 -1.77 -4.48 5.06
CA LEU A 22 -0.69 -4.02 4.20
C LEU A 22 -0.73 -2.50 4.03
N GLY A 23 -1.81 -1.96 3.49
CA GLY A 23 -1.88 -0.57 3.07
C GLY A 23 -1.70 0.45 4.18
N SER A 24 -2.25 0.21 5.38
CA SER A 24 -2.06 1.12 6.51
C SER A 24 -0.60 1.19 6.96
N ASN A 25 0.08 0.05 7.02
CA ASN A 25 1.50 -0.01 7.38
C ASN A 25 2.37 0.59 6.28
N ILE A 26 2.08 0.31 5.01
CA ILE A 26 2.79 0.90 3.87
C ILE A 26 2.68 2.43 3.87
N ALA A 27 1.48 2.97 4.07
CA ALA A 27 1.28 4.41 4.11
C ALA A 27 2.13 5.10 5.20
N VAL A 28 2.19 4.51 6.38
CA VAL A 28 3.05 5.01 7.47
C VAL A 28 4.54 4.92 7.10
N MET A 29 4.97 3.80 6.51
CA MET A 29 6.36 3.64 6.07
C MET A 29 6.75 4.66 5.02
N LEU A 30 5.89 4.89 4.01
CA LEU A 30 6.14 5.88 2.96
C LEU A 30 6.16 7.31 3.52
N ALA A 31 5.28 7.62 4.47
CA ALA A 31 5.30 8.91 5.17
C ALA A 31 6.63 9.14 5.90
N ARG A 32 7.14 8.12 6.59
CA ARG A 32 8.42 8.20 7.28
C ARG A 32 9.61 8.35 6.34
N THR A 33 9.51 7.84 5.11
CA THR A 33 10.56 8.04 4.10
C THR A 33 10.48 9.39 3.40
N GLY A 34 9.40 10.15 3.61
CA GLY A 34 9.25 11.50 3.06
C GLY A 34 8.62 11.59 1.69
N VAL A 35 7.87 10.56 1.25
CA VAL A 35 7.07 10.64 0.03
C VAL A 35 6.14 11.85 0.12
N GLY A 36 6.20 12.75 -0.88
CA GLY A 36 5.57 14.06 -0.77
C GLY A 36 4.07 14.09 -1.00
N TYR A 37 3.53 13.10 -1.70
CA TYR A 37 2.09 13.00 -1.96
C TYR A 37 1.62 11.55 -1.77
N LEU A 38 0.64 11.35 -0.90
CA LEU A 38 0.00 10.07 -0.66
C LEU A 38 -1.50 10.19 -0.91
N LYS A 39 -2.01 9.42 -1.86
CA LYS A 39 -3.45 9.24 -2.05
C LYS A 39 -3.87 7.97 -1.32
N LEU A 40 -4.76 8.10 -0.37
CA LEU A 40 -5.27 7.02 0.45
C LEU A 40 -6.69 6.67 0.01
N ILE A 41 -6.89 5.43 -0.43
CA ILE A 41 -8.17 4.98 -0.98
C ILE A 41 -8.69 3.79 -0.18
N ASP A 42 -9.77 3.99 0.56
CA ASP A 42 -10.49 2.95 1.30
C ASP A 42 -11.85 3.51 1.73
N PHE A 43 -12.85 2.64 1.80
CA PHE A 43 -14.21 3.03 2.19
C PHE A 43 -14.60 2.54 3.60
N ASP A 44 -13.73 1.75 4.27
CA ASP A 44 -14.02 1.16 5.57
C ASP A 44 -13.76 2.12 6.73
N ILE A 45 -14.38 1.78 7.85
CA ILE A 45 -14.08 2.37 9.16
C ILE A 45 -13.11 1.46 9.93
N VAL A 46 -12.44 2.02 10.92
CA VAL A 46 -11.57 1.27 11.83
C VAL A 46 -12.42 0.48 12.82
N GLU A 47 -12.19 -0.81 12.89
CA GLU A 47 -12.88 -1.75 13.78
C GLU A 47 -11.91 -2.40 14.77
N PRO A 48 -12.39 -2.92 15.93
CA PRO A 48 -11.53 -3.56 16.92
C PRO A 48 -10.67 -4.70 16.36
N SER A 49 -11.23 -5.51 15.46
CA SER A 49 -10.50 -6.60 14.81
C SER A 49 -9.33 -6.16 13.94
N ASN A 50 -9.28 -4.90 13.57
CA ASN A 50 -8.19 -4.35 12.75
C ASN A 50 -6.91 -4.10 13.56
N LEU A 51 -7.04 -3.85 14.87
CA LEU A 51 -5.94 -3.38 15.70
C LEU A 51 -4.81 -4.41 15.87
N ASN A 52 -5.08 -5.68 15.60
CA ASN A 52 -4.07 -6.73 15.72
C ASN A 52 -2.96 -6.67 14.65
N ARG A 53 -3.19 -5.98 13.53
CA ARG A 53 -2.23 -5.96 12.41
C ARG A 53 -2.21 -4.68 11.58
N GLN A 54 -3.20 -3.81 11.73
CA GLN A 54 -3.31 -2.55 10.99
C GLN A 54 -2.76 -1.39 11.84
N SER A 55 -2.30 -0.34 11.19
CA SER A 55 -1.60 0.78 11.84
C SER A 55 -2.58 1.77 12.50
N TYR A 56 -3.55 1.26 13.24
CA TYR A 56 -4.53 2.06 13.96
C TYR A 56 -4.42 1.84 15.46
N TYR A 57 -4.94 2.80 16.20
CA TYR A 57 -4.99 2.78 17.67
C TYR A 57 -6.44 2.77 18.15
N VAL A 58 -6.65 2.48 19.43
CA VAL A 58 -7.98 2.47 20.05
C VAL A 58 -8.74 3.78 19.81
N GLU A 59 -8.03 4.91 19.85
CA GLU A 59 -8.62 6.23 19.60
C GLU A 59 -9.18 6.42 18.18
N HIS A 60 -8.79 5.57 17.23
CA HIS A 60 -9.26 5.62 15.83
C HIS A 60 -10.55 4.83 15.60
N LEU A 61 -11.00 4.02 16.56
CA LEU A 61 -12.19 3.17 16.40
C LEU A 61 -13.40 4.00 15.95
N GLY A 62 -14.04 3.57 14.86
CA GLY A 62 -15.21 4.24 14.28
C GLY A 62 -14.88 5.34 13.27
N MET A 63 -13.62 5.77 13.16
CA MET A 63 -13.20 6.71 12.12
C MET A 63 -13.06 6.00 10.76
N PHE A 64 -13.25 6.74 9.66
CA PHE A 64 -12.82 6.24 8.36
C PHE A 64 -11.31 5.98 8.39
N LYS A 65 -10.88 4.88 7.78
CA LYS A 65 -9.45 4.52 7.71
C LYS A 65 -8.62 5.62 7.03
N THR A 66 -9.17 6.26 6.01
CA THR A 66 -8.54 7.41 5.33
C THR A 66 -8.27 8.55 6.30
N ASP A 67 -9.25 8.94 7.11
CA ASP A 67 -9.13 10.04 8.07
C ASP A 67 -8.15 9.69 9.20
N ALA A 68 -8.22 8.47 9.73
CA ALA A 68 -7.33 8.00 10.78
C ALA A 68 -5.86 8.02 10.32
N LEU A 69 -5.58 7.56 9.10
CA LEU A 69 -4.22 7.58 8.55
C LEU A 69 -3.74 8.99 8.22
N LYS A 70 -4.59 9.83 7.68
CA LYS A 70 -4.25 11.24 7.43
C LYS A 70 -3.81 11.94 8.71
N GLU A 71 -4.52 11.71 9.80
CA GLU A 71 -4.16 12.25 11.12
C GLU A 71 -2.80 11.76 11.59
N GLN A 72 -2.53 10.43 11.47
CA GLN A 72 -1.23 9.86 11.82
C GLN A 72 -0.11 10.42 10.96
N ILE A 73 -0.30 10.50 9.65
CA ILE A 73 0.70 11.01 8.72
C ILE A 73 1.07 12.45 9.04
N LYS A 74 0.10 13.29 9.38
CA LYS A 74 0.37 14.67 9.81
C LYS A 74 1.24 14.75 11.07
N ARG A 75 1.10 13.79 11.98
CA ARG A 75 1.92 13.70 13.19
C ARG A 75 3.31 13.16 12.93
N ILE A 76 3.53 12.45 11.81
CA ILE A 76 4.84 11.96 11.37
C ILE A 76 5.57 13.04 10.56
N ASN A 77 4.89 13.60 9.58
CA ASN A 77 5.44 14.62 8.69
C ASN A 77 4.32 15.55 8.18
N PRO A 78 4.21 16.75 8.74
CA PRO A 78 3.11 17.67 8.40
C PRO A 78 3.22 18.25 6.98
N PHE A 79 4.34 18.06 6.30
CA PHE A 79 4.58 18.61 4.95
C PHE A 79 4.11 17.68 3.82
N ILE A 80 3.69 16.47 4.15
CA ILE A 80 3.14 15.54 3.15
C ILE A 80 1.74 15.98 2.77
N GLU A 81 1.48 16.06 1.46
CA GLU A 81 0.13 16.23 0.94
C GLU A 81 -0.58 14.87 0.96
N VAL A 82 -1.69 14.79 1.69
CA VAL A 82 -2.50 13.57 1.81
C VAL A 82 -3.87 13.83 1.20
N CYS A 83 -4.18 13.06 0.16
CA CYS A 83 -5.50 13.07 -0.49
C CYS A 83 -6.27 11.82 -0.04
N CYS A 84 -7.41 12.01 0.61
CA CYS A 84 -8.28 10.93 1.05
C CYS A 84 -9.42 10.73 0.07
N GLU A 85 -9.56 9.51 -0.44
CA GLU A 85 -10.70 9.07 -1.23
C GLU A 85 -11.43 7.97 -0.46
N THR A 86 -12.50 8.38 0.23
CA THR A 86 -13.29 7.47 1.08
C THR A 86 -14.39 6.81 0.26
N ASP A 87 -14.00 6.24 -0.86
CA ASP A 87 -14.87 5.58 -1.81
C ASP A 87 -14.35 4.19 -2.14
N LYS A 88 -15.26 3.33 -2.55
CA LYS A 88 -14.90 2.03 -3.12
C LYS A 88 -14.37 2.23 -4.53
N ILE A 89 -13.16 1.69 -4.79
CA ILE A 89 -12.62 1.70 -6.14
C ILE A 89 -13.38 0.70 -7.02
N THR A 90 -13.77 1.15 -8.20
CA THR A 90 -14.55 0.37 -9.18
C THR A 90 -13.95 0.53 -10.58
N ASP A 91 -14.42 -0.29 -11.53
CA ASP A 91 -14.05 -0.13 -12.94
C ASP A 91 -14.32 1.30 -13.47
N GLU A 92 -15.40 1.91 -13.01
CA GLU A 92 -15.86 3.22 -13.51
C GLU A 92 -15.01 4.38 -12.95
N ASN A 93 -14.55 4.31 -11.71
CA ASN A 93 -13.82 5.42 -11.07
C ASN A 93 -12.31 5.22 -10.99
N CYS A 94 -11.82 4.02 -11.28
CA CYS A 94 -10.41 3.64 -11.12
C CYS A 94 -9.47 4.58 -11.89
N ALA A 95 -9.74 4.81 -13.16
CA ALA A 95 -8.89 5.65 -14.00
C ALA A 95 -8.77 7.08 -13.46
N GLN A 96 -9.88 7.67 -13.04
CA GLN A 96 -9.91 9.02 -12.47
C GLN A 96 -9.15 9.09 -11.13
N LEU A 97 -9.37 8.11 -10.24
CA LEU A 97 -8.74 8.07 -8.94
C LEU A 97 -7.22 7.92 -9.00
N LEU A 98 -6.72 7.20 -10.00
CA LEU A 98 -5.29 6.88 -10.11
C LEU A 98 -4.51 7.81 -11.03
N SER A 99 -5.17 8.69 -11.77
CA SER A 99 -4.55 9.49 -12.83
C SER A 99 -3.39 10.37 -12.38
N ASP A 100 -3.43 10.88 -11.16
CA ASP A 100 -2.45 11.82 -10.60
C ASP A 100 -1.31 11.17 -9.80
N CYS A 101 -1.22 9.84 -9.78
CA CYS A 101 -0.17 9.11 -9.08
C CYS A 101 0.72 8.35 -10.07
N ASP A 102 2.02 8.30 -9.79
CA ASP A 102 3.01 7.63 -10.65
C ASP A 102 3.16 6.15 -10.31
N ILE A 103 2.99 5.80 -9.03
CA ILE A 103 3.10 4.45 -8.52
C ILE A 103 1.81 4.09 -7.80
N ILE A 104 1.29 2.92 -8.13
CA ILE A 104 0.08 2.38 -7.54
C ILE A 104 0.46 1.22 -6.62
N CYS A 105 0.09 1.32 -5.36
CA CYS A 105 0.23 0.24 -4.39
C CYS A 105 -1.11 -0.47 -4.23
N GLU A 106 -1.18 -1.73 -4.62
CA GLU A 106 -2.35 -2.56 -4.42
C GLU A 106 -2.22 -3.31 -3.09
N ALA A 107 -3.14 -3.07 -2.17
CA ALA A 107 -3.15 -3.65 -0.83
C ALA A 107 -4.54 -4.13 -0.41
N PHE A 108 -5.36 -4.55 -1.38
CA PHE A 108 -6.68 -5.11 -1.12
C PHE A 108 -6.60 -6.55 -0.61
N ASP A 109 -7.60 -6.97 0.14
CA ASP A 109 -7.80 -8.36 0.56
C ASP A 109 -8.76 -9.14 -0.35
N ASN A 110 -9.62 -8.45 -1.09
CA ASN A 110 -10.60 -9.05 -1.99
C ASN A 110 -9.97 -9.42 -3.34
N PRO A 111 -9.99 -10.70 -3.76
CA PRO A 111 -9.36 -11.15 -5.00
C PRO A 111 -9.93 -10.47 -6.26
N GLU A 112 -11.22 -10.20 -6.29
CA GLU A 112 -11.87 -9.56 -7.45
C GLU A 112 -11.41 -8.11 -7.60
N THR A 113 -11.32 -7.37 -6.50
CA THR A 113 -10.84 -5.99 -6.50
C THR A 113 -9.35 -5.92 -6.86
N LYS A 114 -8.53 -6.87 -6.37
CA LYS A 114 -7.12 -7.01 -6.75
C LYS A 114 -6.97 -7.20 -8.26
N ALA A 115 -7.74 -8.13 -8.83
CA ALA A 115 -7.70 -8.43 -10.26
C ALA A 115 -8.14 -7.22 -11.09
N MET A 116 -9.22 -6.56 -10.72
CA MET A 116 -9.74 -5.37 -11.39
C MET A 116 -8.72 -4.25 -11.42
N LEU A 117 -8.12 -3.91 -10.27
CA LEU A 117 -7.13 -2.84 -10.16
C LEU A 117 -5.89 -3.15 -11.01
N THR A 118 -5.41 -4.40 -10.98
CA THR A 118 -4.27 -4.84 -11.77
C THR A 118 -4.55 -4.70 -13.26
N GLU A 119 -5.68 -5.23 -13.72
CA GLU A 119 -6.07 -5.16 -15.12
C GLU A 119 -6.21 -3.70 -15.60
N ARG A 120 -6.90 -2.88 -14.83
CA ARG A 120 -7.10 -1.46 -15.17
C ARG A 120 -5.80 -0.67 -15.18
N THR A 121 -4.93 -0.87 -14.21
CA THR A 121 -3.65 -0.18 -14.17
C THR A 121 -2.79 -0.55 -15.37
N LEU A 122 -2.70 -1.83 -15.70
CA LEU A 122 -1.87 -2.29 -16.83
C LEU A 122 -2.43 -1.85 -18.18
N SER A 123 -3.75 -1.79 -18.34
CA SER A 123 -4.38 -1.40 -19.62
C SER A 123 -4.50 0.11 -19.81
N ASP A 124 -4.91 0.85 -18.77
CA ASP A 124 -5.19 2.28 -18.87
C ASP A 124 -3.96 3.15 -18.62
N PHE A 125 -2.97 2.66 -17.87
CA PHE A 125 -1.78 3.40 -17.46
C PHE A 125 -0.50 2.62 -17.75
N PRO A 126 -0.10 2.48 -19.02
CA PRO A 126 1.08 1.68 -19.38
C PRO A 126 2.39 2.21 -18.80
N ASP A 127 2.42 3.45 -18.32
CA ASP A 127 3.61 4.08 -17.75
C ASP A 127 3.67 4.06 -16.21
N LYS A 128 2.56 3.70 -15.54
CA LYS A 128 2.55 3.62 -14.08
C LYS A 128 3.08 2.26 -13.59
N LYS A 129 3.81 2.30 -12.48
CA LYS A 129 4.28 1.10 -11.80
C LYS A 129 3.22 0.61 -10.82
N LEU A 130 3.06 -0.70 -10.73
CA LEU A 130 2.11 -1.36 -9.83
C LEU A 130 2.84 -2.32 -8.90
N VAL A 131 2.68 -2.14 -7.59
CA VAL A 131 3.28 -2.98 -6.55
C VAL A 131 2.15 -3.62 -5.73
N CYS A 132 2.03 -4.93 -5.83
CA CYS A 132 0.96 -5.73 -5.22
C CYS A 132 1.46 -6.56 -4.05
N GLY A 133 0.55 -6.93 -3.14
CA GLY A 133 0.79 -7.90 -2.08
C GLY A 133 0.03 -9.19 -2.30
N SER A 134 0.69 -10.34 -2.09
CA SER A 134 0.06 -11.65 -2.19
C SER A 134 0.77 -12.70 -1.34
N GLY A 135 0.08 -13.21 -0.31
CA GLY A 135 0.58 -14.28 0.54
C GLY A 135 1.42 -13.80 1.72
N MET A 136 0.75 -13.51 2.86
CA MET A 136 1.42 -13.10 4.10
C MET A 136 0.70 -13.61 5.35
N ALA A 137 -0.27 -14.52 5.19
CA ALA A 137 -1.03 -15.07 6.32
C ALA A 137 -0.19 -16.01 7.18
N GLY A 138 -0.61 -16.18 8.43
CA GLY A 138 -0.01 -17.10 9.37
C GLY A 138 1.33 -16.64 9.94
N PHE A 139 2.10 -17.62 10.40
CA PHE A 139 3.38 -17.39 11.08
C PHE A 139 4.51 -18.28 10.56
N GLU A 140 4.40 -18.75 9.32
CA GLU A 140 5.50 -19.44 8.67
C GLU A 140 6.72 -18.54 8.51
N SER A 141 7.85 -19.09 8.07
CA SER A 141 9.08 -18.31 7.93
C SER A 141 8.86 -17.03 7.13
N SER A 142 9.27 -15.90 7.67
CA SER A 142 9.25 -14.61 6.98
C SER A 142 10.21 -14.58 5.79
N ASN A 143 11.20 -15.49 5.74
CA ASN A 143 12.14 -15.61 4.62
C ASN A 143 11.48 -16.08 3.32
N LYS A 144 10.26 -16.62 3.38
CA LYS A 144 9.48 -16.98 2.19
C LYS A 144 8.83 -15.77 1.51
N ILE A 145 8.74 -14.63 2.20
CA ILE A 145 8.20 -13.41 1.65
C ILE A 145 9.28 -12.73 0.81
N VAL A 146 9.01 -12.56 -0.46
CA VAL A 146 9.95 -11.99 -1.42
C VAL A 146 9.24 -10.99 -2.33
N THR A 147 10.01 -10.12 -2.97
CA THR A 147 9.52 -9.26 -4.05
C THR A 147 9.91 -9.86 -5.38
N LYS A 148 8.93 -10.04 -6.27
CA LYS A 148 9.13 -10.55 -7.63
C LYS A 148 8.70 -9.53 -8.65
N LYS A 149 9.53 -9.30 -9.66
CA LYS A 149 9.16 -8.55 -10.86
C LYS A 149 8.49 -9.53 -11.83
N ILE A 150 7.20 -9.38 -12.04
CA ILE A 150 6.40 -10.30 -12.88
C ILE A 150 6.39 -9.86 -14.33
N MET A 151 6.30 -8.57 -14.58
CA MET A 151 6.43 -7.94 -15.89
C MET A 151 7.05 -6.56 -15.73
N LYS A 152 7.29 -5.87 -16.82
CA LYS A 152 8.05 -4.59 -16.84
C LYS A 152 7.62 -3.59 -15.77
N LYS A 153 6.32 -3.56 -15.41
CA LYS A 153 5.76 -2.55 -14.49
C LYS A 153 4.95 -3.16 -13.36
N LEU A 154 5.00 -4.48 -13.20
CA LEU A 154 4.24 -5.20 -12.19
C LEU A 154 5.17 -5.96 -11.25
N TYR A 155 5.02 -5.69 -9.97
CA TYR A 155 5.76 -6.32 -8.88
C TYR A 155 4.79 -6.96 -7.90
N ILE A 156 5.13 -8.14 -7.39
CA ILE A 156 4.33 -8.84 -6.38
C ILE A 156 5.22 -9.17 -5.19
N CYS A 157 4.76 -8.79 -3.99
CA CYS A 157 5.41 -9.05 -2.72
C CYS A 157 4.59 -10.04 -1.90
N GLY A 158 5.26 -11.04 -1.32
CA GLY A 158 4.61 -12.07 -0.53
C GLY A 158 5.21 -13.44 -0.79
N ASP A 159 4.63 -14.49 -0.22
CA ASP A 159 5.00 -15.88 -0.51
C ASP A 159 4.19 -16.46 -1.69
N GLY A 160 3.14 -15.79 -2.14
CA GLY A 160 2.30 -16.20 -3.26
C GLY A 160 1.33 -17.34 -2.97
N GLU A 161 1.36 -17.90 -1.77
CA GLU A 161 0.62 -19.12 -1.42
C GLU A 161 -0.28 -18.97 -0.19
N SER A 162 0.17 -18.22 0.83
CA SER A 162 -0.51 -18.14 2.12
C SER A 162 -1.79 -17.31 2.04
N GLU A 163 -2.92 -17.95 2.26
CA GLU A 163 -4.23 -17.32 2.30
C GLU A 163 -4.75 -17.23 3.74
N ALA A 164 -5.44 -16.12 4.04
CA ALA A 164 -6.17 -15.98 5.28
C ALA A 164 -7.38 -16.92 5.28
N ARG A 165 -7.45 -17.79 6.26
CA ARG A 165 -8.54 -18.77 6.44
C ARG A 165 -8.69 -19.12 7.92
N PRO A 166 -9.79 -19.76 8.35
CA PRO A 166 -9.91 -20.24 9.71
C PRO A 166 -8.70 -21.09 10.14
N GLY A 167 -8.05 -20.72 11.25
CA GLY A 167 -6.83 -21.36 11.74
C GLY A 167 -5.53 -20.85 11.11
N ASN A 168 -5.60 -19.97 10.11
CA ASN A 168 -4.43 -19.34 9.50
C ASN A 168 -4.72 -17.86 9.19
N GLY A 169 -4.93 -17.08 10.25
CA GLY A 169 -5.27 -15.67 10.12
C GLY A 169 -4.09 -14.77 9.77
N LEU A 170 -4.40 -13.52 9.49
CA LEU A 170 -3.40 -12.48 9.30
C LEU A 170 -2.80 -12.08 10.65
N MET A 171 -1.48 -12.12 10.75
CA MET A 171 -0.73 -11.80 11.96
C MET A 171 0.27 -10.69 11.70
N ALA A 172 0.38 -9.76 12.63
CA ALA A 172 1.13 -8.52 12.46
C ALA A 172 2.58 -8.70 11.96
N PRO A 173 3.41 -9.63 12.47
CA PRO A 173 4.79 -9.73 12.02
C PRO A 173 4.94 -10.02 10.53
N ARG A 174 4.27 -11.04 10.02
CA ARG A 174 4.34 -11.40 8.60
C ARG A 174 3.67 -10.36 7.69
N VAL A 175 2.57 -9.80 8.14
CA VAL A 175 1.91 -8.68 7.45
C VAL A 175 2.88 -7.50 7.33
N SER A 176 3.59 -7.15 8.41
CA SER A 176 4.58 -6.06 8.40
C SER A 176 5.78 -6.34 7.51
N VAL A 177 6.25 -7.58 7.45
CA VAL A 177 7.33 -7.98 6.54
C VAL A 177 6.91 -7.77 5.08
N CYS A 178 5.72 -8.24 4.71
CA CYS A 178 5.19 -8.06 3.37
C CYS A 178 4.96 -6.57 3.03
N ALA A 179 4.40 -5.81 3.97
CA ALA A 179 4.24 -4.36 3.82
C ALA A 179 5.59 -3.66 3.63
N GLY A 180 6.62 -4.08 4.36
CA GLY A 180 7.98 -3.59 4.21
C GLY A 180 8.55 -3.86 2.82
N HIS A 181 8.34 -5.05 2.28
CA HIS A 181 8.71 -5.38 0.90
C HIS A 181 8.03 -4.45 -0.11
N GLN A 182 6.71 -4.23 0.03
CA GLN A 182 5.99 -3.34 -0.86
C GLN A 182 6.49 -1.89 -0.76
N ALA A 183 6.59 -1.36 0.45
CA ALA A 183 7.08 0.01 0.68
C ALA A 183 8.49 0.20 0.16
N ASN A 184 9.39 -0.77 0.39
CA ASN A 184 10.76 -0.69 -0.10
C ASN A 184 10.83 -0.77 -1.62
N MET A 185 10.03 -1.64 -2.27
CA MET A 185 9.97 -1.69 -3.72
C MET A 185 9.47 -0.37 -4.31
N ILE A 186 8.46 0.24 -3.71
CA ILE A 186 7.98 1.56 -4.11
C ILE A 186 9.10 2.60 -4.00
N LEU A 187 9.85 2.62 -2.90
CA LEU A 187 10.97 3.53 -2.72
C LEU A 187 12.07 3.31 -3.78
N ARG A 188 12.38 2.04 -4.09
CA ARG A 188 13.34 1.71 -5.14
C ARG A 188 12.89 2.23 -6.52
N LEU A 189 11.61 2.08 -6.85
CA LEU A 189 11.03 2.60 -8.08
C LEU A 189 11.07 4.13 -8.14
N ILE A 190 10.80 4.82 -7.05
CA ILE A 190 10.96 6.27 -6.93
C ILE A 190 12.40 6.68 -7.26
N MET A 191 13.36 5.89 -6.82
CA MET A 191 14.79 6.10 -7.06
C MET A 191 15.27 5.52 -8.40
N GLU A 192 14.35 5.21 -9.30
CA GLU A 192 14.61 4.69 -10.65
C GLU A 192 15.37 3.34 -10.68
N ASN A 193 15.25 2.56 -9.62
CA ASN A 193 15.78 1.21 -9.55
C ASN A 193 14.65 0.20 -9.73
N GLU A 194 14.61 -0.44 -10.89
CA GLU A 194 13.52 -1.35 -11.28
C GLU A 194 13.73 -2.81 -10.85
N GLU A 195 14.88 -3.14 -10.29
CA GLU A 195 15.15 -4.49 -9.77
C GLU A 195 14.67 -4.65 -8.32
N PRO A 196 14.10 -5.79 -7.96
CA PRO A 196 13.67 -6.08 -6.59
C PRO A 196 14.77 -6.01 -5.54
#